data_70a38bc8a9c6477e83a9a7c6ebd4f684
#
_entry.id   70a38bc8a9c6477e83a9a7c6ebd4f684
#
_cell.length_a   1.000
_cell.length_b   1.000
_cell.length_c   1.000
_cell.angle_alpha   90.00
_cell.angle_beta   90.00
_cell.angle_gamma   90.00
#
_symmetry.space_group_name_H-M   'P 1'
#
loop_
_entity.id
_entity.type
_entity.pdbx_description
1 polymer ?
#
loop_
_entity_poly.entity_id
_entity_poly.type
_entity_poly.pdbx_seq_one_letter_code
_entity_poly.pdbx_strand_id
1 'polypeptide(L)'
;ILPSLLAFLFPTVDLRFVRALRIFRLLKFSRYSSSINTLLVVLWDQRKSFGAAFFILFIILIISSSGMYLVEKDIQPDKFGSIPEAMWWAMAALTTVGYGDAYPITPVGKIIGSIVTLLGIGMVALPSGILTS
;
A
#
# COMPACT_ATOMS: atom_id res chain seq x y z
N ILE A 1 32.91 0.73 -2.73
CA ILE A 1 32.82 -0.26 -1.62
C ILE A 1 31.38 -0.71 -1.40
N LEU A 2 30.41 0.20 -1.33
CA LEU A 2 28.99 -0.16 -1.14
C LEU A 2 28.40 -1.04 -2.26
N PRO A 3 28.65 -0.75 -3.56
CA PRO A 3 28.15 -1.59 -4.66
C PRO A 3 28.70 -3.01 -4.66
N SER A 4 29.96 -3.20 -4.24
CA SER A 4 30.58 -4.53 -4.19
C SER A 4 30.09 -5.37 -3.01
N LEU A 5 29.77 -4.74 -1.88
CA LEU A 5 29.15 -5.39 -0.72
C LEU A 5 27.71 -5.83 -1.03
N LEU A 6 26.92 -5.01 -1.73
CA LEU A 6 25.57 -5.35 -2.16
C LEU A 6 25.56 -6.49 -3.18
N ALA A 7 26.53 -6.52 -4.11
CA ALA A 7 26.67 -7.61 -5.07
C ALA A 7 27.07 -8.94 -4.39
N PHE A 8 27.77 -8.89 -3.28
CA PHE A 8 28.16 -10.09 -2.52
C PHE A 8 26.98 -10.63 -1.68
N LEU A 9 26.14 -9.75 -1.11
CA LEU A 9 24.99 -10.13 -0.29
C LEU A 9 23.78 -10.60 -1.11
N PHE A 10 23.66 -10.12 -2.35
CA PHE A 10 22.54 -10.45 -3.25
C PHE A 10 23.06 -10.84 -4.64
N PRO A 11 23.59 -12.06 -4.84
CA PRO A 11 24.17 -12.50 -6.11
C PRO A 11 23.16 -12.55 -7.26
N THR A 12 21.87 -12.49 -6.98
CA THR A 12 20.79 -12.49 -7.97
C THR A 12 20.34 -11.08 -8.41
N VAL A 13 20.87 -10.02 -7.78
CA VAL A 13 20.54 -8.64 -8.15
C VAL A 13 21.31 -8.28 -9.43
N ASP A 14 20.58 -8.17 -10.53
CA ASP A 14 21.15 -7.72 -11.80
C ASP A 14 21.81 -6.35 -11.64
N LEU A 15 23.08 -6.23 -12.04
CA LEU A 15 23.84 -4.97 -12.03
C LEU A 15 23.14 -3.85 -12.81
N ARG A 16 22.22 -4.21 -13.71
CA ARG A 16 21.36 -3.25 -14.42
C ARG A 16 20.41 -2.52 -13.47
N PHE A 17 19.89 -3.23 -12.45
CA PHE A 17 19.04 -2.63 -11.42
C PHE A 17 19.81 -1.62 -10.57
N VAL A 18 21.07 -1.91 -10.23
CA VAL A 18 21.95 -0.96 -9.52
C VAL A 18 22.22 0.29 -10.35
N ARG A 19 22.26 0.17 -11.69
CA ARG A 19 22.35 1.34 -12.57
C ARG A 19 21.07 2.20 -12.56
N ALA A 20 19.90 1.56 -12.47
CA ALA A 20 18.63 2.27 -12.35
C ALA A 20 18.55 3.09 -11.05
N LEU A 21 19.20 2.62 -9.96
CA LEU A 21 19.27 3.36 -8.71
C LEU A 21 20.04 4.70 -8.83
N ARG A 22 20.81 4.91 -9.93
CA ARG A 22 21.43 6.20 -10.21
C ARG A 22 20.41 7.32 -10.39
N ILE A 23 19.15 6.99 -10.72
CA ILE A 23 18.06 7.95 -10.81
C ILE A 23 17.82 8.66 -9.47
N PHE A 24 18.14 8.00 -8.34
CA PHE A 24 18.07 8.63 -7.02
C PHE A 24 19.05 9.80 -6.83
N ARG A 25 20.05 9.94 -7.73
CA ARG A 25 20.88 11.15 -7.74
C ARG A 25 20.06 12.40 -8.07
N LEU A 26 18.93 12.25 -8.77
CA LEU A 26 18.01 13.35 -9.06
C LEU A 26 17.34 13.88 -7.78
N LEU A 27 17.22 13.06 -6.73
CA LEU A 27 16.75 13.52 -5.42
C LEU A 27 17.71 14.54 -4.77
N LYS A 28 18.95 14.62 -5.24
CA LYS A 28 19.87 15.67 -4.81
C LYS A 28 19.39 17.06 -5.23
N PHE A 29 18.65 17.19 -6.32
CA PHE A 29 18.04 18.44 -6.74
C PHE A 29 16.91 18.88 -5.82
N SER A 30 16.31 17.95 -5.07
CA SER A 30 15.26 18.26 -4.10
C SER A 30 15.74 19.17 -2.98
N ARG A 31 17.02 19.17 -2.66
CA ARG A 31 17.62 20.06 -1.64
C ARG A 31 17.53 21.55 -1.99
N TYR A 32 17.36 21.86 -3.27
CA TYR A 32 17.30 23.25 -3.76
C TYR A 32 15.86 23.76 -3.90
N SER A 33 14.85 22.90 -3.70
CA SER A 33 13.44 23.29 -3.77
C SER A 33 12.89 23.59 -2.38
N SER A 34 12.50 24.84 -2.14
CA SER A 34 11.81 25.26 -0.91
C SER A 34 10.50 24.50 -0.70
N SER A 35 9.80 24.16 -1.79
CA SER A 35 8.54 23.41 -1.75
C SER A 35 8.71 21.99 -1.22
N ILE A 36 9.78 21.29 -1.62
CA ILE A 36 10.08 19.94 -1.12
C ILE A 36 10.45 19.98 0.36
N ASN A 37 11.22 20.98 0.76
CA ASN A 37 11.57 21.17 2.16
C ASN A 37 10.32 21.42 3.03
N THR A 38 9.38 22.21 2.55
CA THR A 38 8.09 22.45 3.23
C THR A 38 7.30 21.16 3.38
N LEU A 39 7.20 20.35 2.32
CA LEU A 39 6.54 19.04 2.39
C LEU A 39 7.19 18.11 3.41
N LEU A 40 8.52 18.04 3.44
CA LEU A 40 9.26 17.21 4.39
C LEU A 40 9.01 17.66 5.84
N VAL A 41 8.98 18.95 6.08
CA VAL A 41 8.67 19.53 7.41
C VAL A 41 7.25 19.15 7.83
N VAL A 42 6.25 19.34 6.97
CA VAL A 42 4.86 18.97 7.25
C VAL A 42 4.72 17.46 7.52
N LEU A 43 5.34 16.61 6.72
CA LEU A 43 5.33 15.17 6.93
C LEU A 43 5.96 14.78 8.27
N TRP A 44 7.06 15.44 8.64
CA TRP A 44 7.72 15.20 9.92
C TRP A 44 6.88 15.66 11.11
N ASP A 45 6.28 16.83 11.03
CA ASP A 45 5.42 17.37 12.07
C ASP A 45 4.16 16.52 12.27
N GLN A 46 3.58 16.04 11.19
CA GLN A 46 2.36 15.23 11.19
C GLN A 46 2.63 13.71 11.26
N ARG A 47 3.87 13.28 11.46
CA ARG A 47 4.24 11.85 11.43
C ARG A 47 3.43 10.96 12.37
N LYS A 48 3.00 11.49 13.53
CA LYS A 48 2.17 10.75 14.48
C LYS A 48 0.76 10.52 13.92
N SER A 49 0.18 11.52 13.29
CA SER A 49 -1.14 11.43 12.67
C SER A 49 -1.13 10.49 11.46
N PHE A 50 -0.09 10.58 10.62
CA PHE A 50 0.13 9.62 9.53
C PHE A 50 0.32 8.20 10.05
N GLY A 51 1.14 8.02 11.08
CA GLY A 51 1.37 6.72 11.68
C GLY A 51 0.08 6.09 12.21
N ALA A 52 -0.76 6.88 12.87
CA ALA A 52 -2.06 6.42 13.35
C ALA A 52 -3.00 6.05 12.18
N ALA A 53 -3.06 6.88 11.14
CA ALA A 53 -3.88 6.62 9.95
C ALA A 53 -3.47 5.33 9.25
N PHE A 54 -2.17 5.12 9.01
CA PHE A 54 -1.64 3.90 8.41
C PHE A 54 -1.83 2.67 9.30
N PHE A 55 -1.72 2.82 10.60
CA PHE A 55 -1.97 1.73 11.54
C PHE A 55 -3.44 1.28 11.49
N ILE A 56 -4.38 2.22 11.47
CA ILE A 56 -5.81 1.93 11.33
C ILE A 56 -6.07 1.27 9.97
N LEU A 57 -5.49 1.80 8.89
CA LEU A 57 -5.60 1.20 7.55
C LEU A 57 -5.12 -0.24 7.55
N PHE A 58 -3.99 -0.52 8.20
CA PHE A 58 -3.43 -1.86 8.29
C PHE A 58 -4.36 -2.83 9.05
N ILE A 59 -4.95 -2.38 10.15
CA ILE A 59 -5.94 -3.20 10.89
C ILE A 59 -7.16 -3.50 10.03
N ILE A 60 -7.70 -2.50 9.35
CA ILE A 60 -8.85 -2.67 8.46
C ILE A 60 -8.48 -3.61 7.30
N LEU A 61 -7.28 -3.49 6.75
CA LEU A 61 -6.77 -4.38 5.71
C LEU A 61 -6.76 -5.84 6.18
N ILE A 62 -6.23 -6.12 7.36
CA ILE A 62 -6.17 -7.49 7.92
C ILE A 62 -7.57 -8.04 8.16
N ILE A 63 -8.46 -7.25 8.78
CA ILE A 63 -9.84 -7.67 9.06
C ILE A 63 -10.60 -7.95 7.75
N SER A 64 -10.50 -7.04 6.79
CA SER A 64 -11.17 -7.17 5.48
C SER A 64 -10.68 -8.39 4.71
N SER A 65 -9.38 -8.61 4.70
CA SER A 65 -8.74 -9.76 4.03
C SER A 65 -9.16 -11.07 4.67
N SER A 66 -9.13 -11.13 6.00
CA SER A 66 -9.53 -12.33 6.74
C SER A 66 -11.00 -12.66 6.54
N GLY A 67 -11.87 -11.66 6.59
CA GLY A 67 -13.30 -11.83 6.33
C GLY A 67 -13.58 -12.31 4.91
N MET A 68 -12.94 -11.71 3.92
CA MET A 68 -13.10 -12.11 2.52
C MET A 68 -12.52 -13.51 2.26
N TYR A 69 -11.35 -13.81 2.82
CA TYR A 69 -10.78 -15.15 2.75
C TYR A 69 -11.74 -16.22 3.24
N LEU A 70 -12.37 -16.04 4.41
CA LEU A 70 -13.30 -17.02 4.99
C LEU A 70 -14.52 -17.27 4.11
N VAL A 71 -14.99 -16.27 3.39
CA VAL A 71 -16.22 -16.33 2.58
C VAL A 71 -15.95 -16.85 1.16
N GLU A 72 -14.83 -16.52 0.56
CA GLU A 72 -14.55 -16.79 -0.85
C GLU A 72 -13.57 -17.94 -1.10
N LYS A 73 -12.82 -18.41 -0.09
CA LYS A 73 -11.74 -19.39 -0.26
C LYS A 73 -12.17 -20.71 -0.91
N ASP A 74 -13.38 -21.19 -0.61
CA ASP A 74 -13.89 -22.48 -1.11
C ASP A 74 -14.46 -22.33 -2.53
N ILE A 75 -14.90 -21.13 -2.91
CA ILE A 75 -15.53 -20.85 -4.20
C ILE A 75 -14.49 -20.31 -5.20
N GLN A 76 -13.55 -19.51 -4.72
CA GLN A 76 -12.48 -18.91 -5.51
C GLN A 76 -11.09 -19.19 -4.90
N PRO A 77 -10.64 -20.44 -4.82
CA PRO A 77 -9.33 -20.77 -4.23
C PRO A 77 -8.17 -20.13 -4.99
N ASP A 78 -8.33 -19.85 -6.27
CA ASP A 78 -7.30 -19.20 -7.11
C ASP A 78 -7.11 -17.70 -6.78
N LYS A 79 -8.13 -17.07 -6.23
CA LYS A 79 -8.14 -15.62 -5.95
C LYS A 79 -8.09 -15.30 -4.46
N PHE A 80 -8.67 -16.15 -3.64
CA PHE A 80 -8.82 -15.98 -2.19
C PHE A 80 -8.38 -17.24 -1.41
N GLY A 81 -7.44 -18.00 -1.96
CA GLY A 81 -6.95 -19.23 -1.35
C GLY A 81 -6.06 -19.04 -0.13
N SER A 82 -5.62 -17.83 0.14
CA SER A 82 -4.82 -17.44 1.30
C SER A 82 -5.16 -16.02 1.75
N ILE A 83 -4.82 -15.69 3.01
CA ILE A 83 -4.97 -14.33 3.52
C ILE A 83 -4.14 -13.32 2.71
N PRO A 84 -2.87 -13.58 2.34
CA PRO A 84 -2.12 -12.68 1.47
C PRO A 84 -2.76 -12.41 0.10
N GLU A 85 -3.39 -13.40 -0.52
CA GLU A 85 -4.14 -13.23 -1.77
C GLU A 85 -5.38 -12.35 -1.56
N ALA A 86 -6.11 -12.56 -0.48
CA ALA A 86 -7.23 -11.71 -0.09
C ALA A 86 -6.76 -10.27 0.26
N MET A 87 -5.55 -10.12 0.82
CA MET A 87 -4.95 -8.79 1.08
C MET A 87 -4.69 -8.01 -0.21
N TRP A 88 -4.30 -8.68 -1.28
CA TRP A 88 -4.15 -8.03 -2.58
C TRP A 88 -5.45 -7.37 -3.03
N TRP A 89 -6.55 -8.13 -2.99
CA TRP A 89 -7.87 -7.57 -3.28
C TRP A 89 -8.26 -6.44 -2.33
N ALA A 90 -8.11 -6.66 -1.03
CA ALA A 90 -8.48 -5.68 -0.01
C ALA A 90 -7.70 -4.36 -0.15
N MET A 91 -6.39 -4.45 -0.47
CA MET A 91 -5.57 -3.28 -0.76
C MET A 91 -6.11 -2.50 -1.96
N ALA A 92 -6.41 -3.19 -3.07
CA ALA A 92 -6.95 -2.57 -4.27
C ALA A 92 -8.34 -1.92 -4.01
N ALA A 93 -9.15 -2.55 -3.18
CA ALA A 93 -10.48 -2.04 -2.81
C ALA A 93 -10.38 -0.83 -1.86
N LEU A 94 -9.60 -0.92 -0.80
CA LEU A 94 -9.42 0.16 0.19
C LEU A 94 -8.76 1.40 -0.39
N THR A 95 -7.81 1.24 -1.31
CA THR A 95 -7.15 2.35 -2.00
C THR A 95 -7.92 2.88 -3.21
N THR A 96 -9.10 2.33 -3.49
CA THR A 96 -9.97 2.69 -4.63
C THR A 96 -9.34 2.44 -6.01
N VAL A 97 -8.27 1.64 -6.09
CA VAL A 97 -7.61 1.30 -7.37
C VAL A 97 -8.48 0.36 -8.20
N GLY A 98 -8.98 -0.73 -7.58
CA GLY A 98 -9.93 -1.64 -8.21
C GLY A 98 -9.42 -2.28 -9.50
N TYR A 99 -8.34 -3.06 -9.46
CA TYR A 99 -7.77 -3.71 -10.64
C TYR A 99 -8.75 -4.64 -11.38
N GLY A 100 -9.72 -5.23 -10.65
CA GLY A 100 -10.71 -6.12 -11.25
C GLY A 100 -10.23 -7.55 -11.54
N ASP A 101 -9.01 -7.88 -11.15
CA ASP A 101 -8.44 -9.23 -11.27
C ASP A 101 -8.95 -10.20 -10.21
N ALA A 102 -9.32 -9.69 -9.03
CA ALA A 102 -9.95 -10.42 -7.94
C ALA A 102 -11.10 -9.59 -7.37
N TYR A 103 -12.24 -10.21 -7.18
CA TYR A 103 -13.43 -9.59 -6.57
C TYR A 103 -14.36 -10.68 -6.00
N PRO A 104 -15.17 -10.37 -4.97
CA PRO A 104 -16.09 -11.34 -4.40
C PRO A 104 -17.24 -11.68 -5.36
N ILE A 105 -17.58 -12.96 -5.45
CA ILE A 105 -18.70 -13.44 -6.25
C ILE A 105 -19.87 -13.93 -5.40
N THR A 106 -19.62 -14.31 -4.13
CA THR A 106 -20.67 -14.72 -3.22
C THR A 106 -21.55 -13.53 -2.77
N PRO A 107 -22.83 -13.74 -2.45
CA PRO A 107 -23.68 -12.66 -1.93
C PRO A 107 -23.10 -12.03 -0.65
N VAL A 108 -22.60 -12.85 0.28
CA VAL A 108 -21.99 -12.37 1.53
C VAL A 108 -20.70 -11.62 1.23
N GLY A 109 -19.85 -12.14 0.34
CA GLY A 109 -18.63 -11.48 -0.10
C GLY A 109 -18.90 -10.11 -0.74
N LYS A 110 -19.94 -9.98 -1.52
CA LYS A 110 -20.37 -8.69 -2.12
C LYS A 110 -20.80 -7.68 -1.06
N ILE A 111 -21.50 -8.12 -0.01
CA ILE A 111 -21.87 -7.25 1.12
C ILE A 111 -20.61 -6.77 1.86
N ILE A 112 -19.71 -7.69 2.20
CA ILE A 112 -18.44 -7.36 2.84
C ILE A 112 -17.63 -6.41 1.94
N GLY A 113 -17.55 -6.72 0.65
CA GLY A 113 -16.85 -5.89 -0.33
C GLY A 113 -17.39 -4.48 -0.41
N SER A 114 -18.71 -4.32 -0.37
CA SER A 114 -19.35 -3.00 -0.36
C SER A 114 -19.00 -2.19 0.88
N ILE A 115 -18.97 -2.82 2.05
CA ILE A 115 -18.55 -2.16 3.30
C ILE A 115 -17.08 -1.76 3.22
N VAL A 116 -16.22 -2.65 2.73
CA VAL A 116 -14.77 -2.40 2.60
C VAL A 116 -14.51 -1.24 1.65
N THR A 117 -15.20 -1.16 0.52
CA THR A 117 -15.03 -0.04 -0.44
C THR A 117 -15.52 1.28 0.13
N LEU A 118 -16.60 1.30 0.89
CA LEU A 118 -17.05 2.50 1.60
C LEU A 118 -16.04 2.97 2.65
N LEU A 119 -15.47 2.04 3.41
CA LEU A 119 -14.39 2.35 4.35
C LEU A 119 -13.15 2.90 3.62
N GLY A 120 -12.83 2.35 2.46
CA GLY A 120 -11.72 2.79 1.62
C GLY A 120 -11.80 4.26 1.24
N ILE A 121 -12.98 4.75 0.87
CA ILE A 121 -13.19 6.17 0.55
C ILE A 121 -12.82 7.06 1.74
N GLY A 122 -13.28 6.70 2.94
CA GLY A 122 -12.93 7.43 4.16
C GLY A 122 -11.45 7.38 4.50
N MET A 123 -10.81 6.23 4.28
CA MET A 123 -9.39 6.03 4.58
C MET A 123 -8.47 6.81 3.66
N VAL A 124 -8.80 6.95 2.37
CA VAL A 124 -8.01 7.78 1.42
C VAL A 124 -8.14 9.27 1.77
N ALA A 125 -9.27 9.68 2.33
CA ALA A 125 -9.49 11.06 2.75
C ALA A 125 -8.61 11.46 3.95
N LEU A 126 -8.25 10.53 4.85
CA LEU A 126 -7.48 10.84 6.06
C LEU A 126 -6.10 11.44 5.77
N PRO A 127 -5.20 10.80 4.98
CA PRO A 127 -3.91 11.39 4.65
C PRO A 127 -4.03 12.73 3.93
N SER A 128 -4.99 12.86 3.03
CA SER A 128 -5.26 14.11 2.31
C SER A 128 -5.72 15.22 3.26
N GLY A 129 -6.59 14.90 4.21
CA GLY A 129 -7.06 15.83 5.25
C GLY A 129 -5.92 16.29 6.18
N ILE A 130 -5.03 15.38 6.56
CA ILE A 130 -3.86 15.70 7.39
C ILE A 130 -2.90 16.65 6.67
N LEU A 131 -2.68 16.45 5.36
CA LEU A 131 -1.80 17.31 4.56
C LEU A 131 -2.38 18.72 4.35
N THR A 132 -3.70 18.87 4.36
CA THR A 132 -4.37 20.18 4.15
C THR A 132 -4.63 20.94 5.44
N SER A 133 -4.47 20.31 6.57
CA SER A 133 -4.63 20.95 7.88
C SER A 133 -3.34 21.61 8.35
#